data_bf769bf55e92a1b15bb01c9446b46d50
#
_entry.id   bf769bf55e92a1b15bb01c9446b46d50
#
_cell.length_a   1.000
_cell.length_b   1.000
_cell.length_c   1.000
_cell.angle_alpha   90.00
_cell.angle_beta   90.00
_cell.angle_gamma   90.00
#
_symmetry.space_group_name_H-M   'P 1'
#
loop_
_entity.id
_entity.type
_entity.pdbx_description
1 polymer ?
#
loop_
_entity_poly.entity_id
_entity_poly.type
_entity_poly.pdbx_seq_one_letter_code
_entity_poly.pdbx_strand_id
1 'polypeptide(L)'
;MKPTSASSIVRPHLWLRAQECVLPERDEVHVWRADLNQVDSTVRACYELLRPDERQRADKFHFPRDREHFTVARGVLRQILGGYLGSAPEQVRFAYNKYGKPALADDGGDVNELLSFNVSHSKGIALYAVAGGRRRVGLDIEHLREDFDSLTLAERFFSPTEVAALRALPQEQQRVAFFNCWTRKEAYIKALGEGLSHPLDKFSVSLAPGEPAALLSTDDNPQEALRWSFVELSPGDGYVAALAVEGDAPPLVSCRQWLEEFSRKTLRAPMVS
;
A
#
# COMPACT_ATOMS: atom_id res chain seq x y z
N MET A 1 -36.82 16.88 15.51
CA MET A 1 -35.94 17.28 14.39
C MET A 1 -34.88 16.19 14.27
N LYS A 2 -34.88 15.40 13.21
CA LYS A 2 -33.83 14.39 12.93
C LYS A 2 -32.64 15.13 12.35
N PRO A 3 -31.40 14.83 12.75
CA PRO A 3 -30.23 15.40 12.10
C PRO A 3 -30.14 14.81 10.70
N THR A 4 -30.06 15.69 9.71
CA THR A 4 -29.82 15.39 8.30
C THR A 4 -28.45 14.69 8.20
N SER A 5 -28.43 13.44 7.70
CA SER A 5 -27.21 12.70 7.41
C SER A 5 -26.44 13.47 6.33
N ALA A 6 -25.33 14.07 6.71
CA ALA A 6 -24.35 14.55 5.75
C ALA A 6 -23.78 13.32 5.06
N SER A 7 -24.20 13.07 3.82
CA SER A 7 -23.53 12.14 2.91
C SER A 7 -22.08 12.58 2.78
N SER A 8 -21.15 11.84 3.40
CA SER A 8 -19.73 12.07 3.21
C SER A 8 -19.38 11.63 1.79
N ILE A 9 -19.41 12.59 0.87
CA ILE A 9 -18.86 12.39 -0.47
C ILE A 9 -17.36 12.16 -0.25
N VAL A 10 -16.91 10.91 -0.38
CA VAL A 10 -15.50 10.57 -0.45
C VAL A 10 -14.93 11.34 -1.64
N ARG A 11 -14.19 12.41 -1.37
CA ARG A 11 -13.55 13.17 -2.45
C ARG A 11 -12.43 12.30 -3.01
N PRO A 12 -12.36 12.12 -4.37
CA PRO A 12 -11.27 11.37 -4.95
C PRO A 12 -9.94 11.98 -4.51
N HIS A 13 -9.00 11.15 -4.07
CA HIS A 13 -7.68 11.61 -3.69
C HIS A 13 -6.99 12.25 -4.90
N LEU A 14 -6.55 13.49 -4.74
CA LEU A 14 -5.79 14.17 -5.77
C LEU A 14 -4.35 13.67 -5.75
N TRP A 15 -3.94 12.96 -6.81
CA TRP A 15 -2.57 12.47 -6.99
C TRP A 15 -1.69 13.58 -7.54
N LEU A 16 -0.96 14.26 -6.67
CA LEU A 16 -0.12 15.40 -7.05
C LEU A 16 1.21 14.93 -7.64
N ARG A 17 1.68 15.63 -8.67
CA ARG A 17 3.04 15.42 -9.19
C ARG A 17 4.05 15.88 -8.14
N ALA A 18 4.77 14.93 -7.55
CA ALA A 18 5.80 15.27 -6.58
C ALA A 18 7.14 15.49 -7.29
N GLN A 19 7.85 16.54 -6.87
CA GLN A 19 9.16 16.88 -7.41
C GLN A 19 10.30 16.58 -6.42
N GLU A 20 9.97 16.41 -5.14
CA GLU A 20 10.93 16.22 -4.06
C GLU A 20 10.42 15.19 -3.03
N CYS A 21 11.36 14.49 -2.41
CA CYS A 21 11.12 13.61 -1.27
C CYS A 21 11.57 14.30 0.01
N VAL A 22 10.69 15.12 0.58
CA VAL A 22 10.86 15.59 1.96
C VAL A 22 10.35 14.50 2.90
N LEU A 23 11.09 14.20 3.96
CA LEU A 23 10.68 13.19 4.96
C LEU A 23 9.28 13.51 5.49
N PRO A 24 8.37 12.52 5.57
CA PRO A 24 7.06 12.74 6.17
C PRO A 24 7.22 13.06 7.65
N GLU A 25 6.41 13.98 8.15
CA GLU A 25 6.32 14.24 9.58
C GLU A 25 5.76 13.04 10.34
N ARG A 26 5.83 13.07 11.66
CA ARG A 26 5.46 11.91 12.50
C ARG A 26 4.02 11.45 12.31
N ASP A 27 3.10 12.33 12.00
CA ASP A 27 1.67 12.08 11.76
C ASP A 27 1.32 12.01 10.28
N GLU A 28 2.31 12.15 9.38
CA GLU A 28 2.12 12.14 7.94
C GLU A 28 2.44 10.79 7.32
N VAL A 29 1.69 10.43 6.25
CA VAL A 29 1.97 9.30 5.37
C VAL A 29 1.92 9.76 3.93
N HIS A 30 3.00 9.56 3.20
CA HIS A 30 3.06 9.78 1.76
C HIS A 30 2.66 8.50 1.04
N VAL A 31 1.63 8.56 0.20
CA VAL A 31 1.24 7.44 -0.66
C VAL A 31 1.59 7.79 -2.10
N TRP A 32 2.49 7.02 -2.69
CA TRP A 32 2.90 7.17 -4.08
C TRP A 32 2.15 6.19 -4.96
N ARG A 33 1.76 6.64 -6.15
CA ARG A 33 1.17 5.81 -7.19
C ARG A 33 2.09 5.79 -8.41
N ALA A 34 2.34 4.61 -8.97
CA ALA A 34 3.05 4.45 -10.24
C ALA A 34 2.27 3.55 -11.18
N ASP A 35 2.25 3.89 -12.47
CA ASP A 35 1.84 2.99 -13.53
C ASP A 35 3.01 2.06 -13.85
N LEU A 36 2.76 0.77 -13.91
CA LEU A 36 3.76 -0.24 -14.22
C LEU A 36 3.86 -0.57 -15.71
N ASN A 37 2.88 -0.13 -16.51
CA ASN A 37 2.92 -0.27 -17.97
C ASN A 37 3.77 0.86 -18.53
N GLN A 38 5.08 0.67 -18.54
CA GLN A 38 6.06 1.67 -18.96
C GLN A 38 6.67 1.31 -20.32
N VAL A 39 7.26 2.30 -20.98
CA VAL A 39 8.03 2.07 -22.21
C VAL A 39 9.36 1.39 -21.89
N ASP A 40 9.93 0.70 -22.90
CA ASP A 40 11.16 -0.11 -22.76
C ASP A 40 12.35 0.66 -22.18
N SER A 41 12.46 1.95 -22.47
CA SER A 41 13.54 2.78 -21.90
C SER A 41 13.44 2.92 -20.38
N THR A 42 12.21 3.11 -19.87
CA THR A 42 11.93 3.21 -18.43
C THR A 42 12.10 1.86 -17.76
N VAL A 43 11.64 0.77 -18.38
CA VAL A 43 11.86 -0.59 -17.86
C VAL A 43 13.36 -0.88 -17.72
N ARG A 44 14.16 -0.56 -18.74
CA ARG A 44 15.62 -0.72 -18.70
C ARG A 44 16.28 0.14 -17.61
N ALA A 45 15.90 1.41 -17.51
CA ALA A 45 16.41 2.28 -16.46
C ALA A 45 16.08 1.75 -15.06
N CYS A 46 14.85 1.26 -14.84
CA CYS A 46 14.48 0.59 -13.59
C CYS A 46 15.30 -0.68 -13.34
N TYR A 47 15.56 -1.50 -14.37
CA TYR A 47 16.35 -2.72 -14.24
C TYR A 47 17.80 -2.44 -13.83
N GLU A 48 18.39 -1.35 -14.31
CA GLU A 48 19.75 -0.92 -13.95
C GLU A 48 19.88 -0.59 -12.46
N LEU A 49 18.79 -0.10 -11.83
CA LEU A 49 18.75 0.21 -10.40
C LEU A 49 18.63 -1.04 -9.50
N LEU A 50 18.26 -2.19 -10.06
CA LEU A 50 18.06 -3.42 -9.30
C LEU A 50 19.41 -4.03 -8.88
N ARG A 51 19.45 -4.56 -7.66
CA ARG A 51 20.57 -5.36 -7.18
C ARG A 51 20.57 -6.77 -7.81
N PRO A 52 21.69 -7.50 -7.76
CA PRO A 52 21.81 -8.83 -8.39
C PRO A 52 20.73 -9.82 -7.95
N ASP A 53 20.35 -9.84 -6.67
CA ASP A 53 19.30 -10.71 -6.12
C ASP A 53 17.91 -10.35 -6.68
N GLU A 54 17.62 -9.07 -6.86
CA GLU A 54 16.38 -8.59 -7.44
C GLU A 54 16.30 -8.86 -8.94
N ARG A 55 17.43 -8.70 -9.66
CA ARG A 55 17.52 -9.08 -11.08
C ARG A 55 17.26 -10.58 -11.25
N GLN A 56 17.91 -11.41 -10.41
CA GLN A 56 17.67 -12.85 -10.41
C GLN A 56 16.19 -13.19 -10.14
N ARG A 57 15.51 -12.42 -9.28
CA ARG A 57 14.08 -12.59 -9.03
C ARG A 57 13.25 -12.17 -10.25
N ALA A 58 13.58 -11.05 -10.90
CA ALA A 58 12.94 -10.59 -12.13
C ALA A 58 13.04 -11.64 -13.24
N ASP A 59 14.23 -12.26 -13.40
CA ASP A 59 14.48 -13.25 -14.44
C ASP A 59 13.75 -14.60 -14.22
N LYS A 60 13.20 -14.84 -13.02
CA LYS A 60 12.38 -16.03 -12.72
C LYS A 60 10.92 -15.92 -13.16
N PHE A 61 10.44 -14.72 -13.51
CA PHE A 61 9.08 -14.57 -14.00
C PHE A 61 8.92 -15.21 -15.39
N HIS A 62 7.90 -16.04 -15.53
CA HIS A 62 7.61 -16.73 -16.78
C HIS A 62 7.08 -15.80 -17.88
N PHE A 63 6.21 -14.86 -17.49
CA PHE A 63 5.59 -13.92 -18.43
C PHE A 63 6.39 -12.60 -18.47
N PRO A 64 6.73 -12.10 -19.69
CA PRO A 64 7.45 -10.84 -19.85
C PRO A 64 6.81 -9.66 -19.11
N ARG A 65 5.49 -9.53 -19.18
CA ARG A 65 4.73 -8.49 -18.49
C ARG A 65 4.93 -8.50 -16.97
N ASP A 66 4.92 -9.68 -16.35
CA ASP A 66 5.09 -9.79 -14.90
C ASP A 66 6.54 -9.42 -14.50
N ARG A 67 7.51 -9.80 -15.33
CA ARG A 67 8.91 -9.39 -15.19
C ARG A 67 9.05 -7.87 -15.27
N GLU A 68 8.44 -7.24 -16.27
CA GLU A 68 8.47 -5.79 -16.46
C GLU A 68 7.80 -5.07 -15.29
N HIS A 69 6.62 -5.52 -14.88
CA HIS A 69 5.90 -4.96 -13.74
C HIS A 69 6.71 -5.07 -12.44
N PHE A 70 7.32 -6.23 -12.18
CA PHE A 70 8.21 -6.40 -11.02
C PHE A 70 9.41 -5.44 -11.11
N THR A 71 10.04 -5.35 -12.28
CA THR A 71 11.21 -4.51 -12.53
C THR A 71 10.89 -3.03 -12.27
N VAL A 72 9.79 -2.54 -12.86
CA VAL A 72 9.36 -1.15 -12.68
C VAL A 72 8.98 -0.89 -11.22
N ALA A 73 8.15 -1.75 -10.63
CA ALA A 73 7.71 -1.58 -9.24
C ALA A 73 8.92 -1.53 -8.28
N ARG A 74 9.93 -2.36 -8.50
CA ARG A 74 11.12 -2.40 -7.65
C ARG A 74 12.04 -1.22 -7.90
N GLY A 75 12.25 -0.82 -9.16
CA GLY A 75 13.05 0.36 -9.51
C GLY A 75 12.44 1.64 -8.96
N VAL A 76 11.12 1.81 -9.09
CA VAL A 76 10.39 2.95 -8.51
C VAL A 76 10.49 2.99 -6.99
N LEU A 77 10.36 1.84 -6.30
CA LEU A 77 10.55 1.77 -4.86
C LEU A 77 11.94 2.27 -4.44
N ARG A 78 12.99 1.86 -5.17
CA ARG A 78 14.35 2.31 -4.91
C ARG A 78 14.53 3.80 -5.10
N GLN A 79 13.93 4.36 -6.16
CA GLN A 79 13.98 5.80 -6.42
C GLN A 79 13.27 6.61 -5.33
N ILE A 80 12.06 6.17 -4.92
CA ILE A 80 11.30 6.82 -3.86
C ILE A 80 12.09 6.81 -2.55
N LEU A 81 12.55 5.64 -2.12
CA LEU A 81 13.29 5.51 -0.87
C LEU A 81 14.66 6.20 -0.93
N GLY A 82 15.37 6.07 -2.05
CA GLY A 82 16.64 6.80 -2.27
C GLY A 82 16.45 8.31 -2.16
N GLY A 83 15.34 8.85 -2.70
CA GLY A 83 15.00 10.25 -2.57
C GLY A 83 14.76 10.70 -1.12
N TYR A 84 14.07 9.89 -0.30
CA TYR A 84 13.89 10.18 1.12
C TYR A 84 15.17 10.06 1.94
N LEU A 85 16.06 9.13 1.55
CA LEU A 85 17.31 8.85 2.24
C LEU A 85 18.46 9.77 1.79
N GLY A 86 18.25 10.59 0.76
CA GLY A 86 19.34 11.36 0.13
C GLY A 86 20.44 10.49 -0.45
N SER A 87 20.13 9.25 -0.83
CA SER A 87 21.08 8.25 -1.35
C SER A 87 20.74 7.83 -2.77
N ALA A 88 21.76 7.32 -3.50
CA ALA A 88 21.49 6.75 -4.81
C ALA A 88 20.55 5.53 -4.70
N PRO A 89 19.58 5.36 -5.64
CA PRO A 89 18.60 4.27 -5.59
C PRO A 89 19.23 2.87 -5.47
N GLU A 90 20.38 2.64 -6.09
CA GLU A 90 21.12 1.38 -6.07
C GLU A 90 21.72 1.09 -4.69
N GLN A 91 21.94 2.11 -3.87
CA GLN A 91 22.49 2.00 -2.52
C GLN A 91 21.43 1.61 -1.48
N VAL A 92 20.15 1.79 -1.77
CA VAL A 92 19.07 1.38 -0.87
C VAL A 92 19.17 -0.12 -0.61
N ARG A 93 19.23 -0.51 0.67
CA ARG A 93 19.31 -1.91 1.09
C ARG A 93 18.03 -2.35 1.77
N PHE A 94 17.58 -3.56 1.46
CA PHE A 94 16.40 -4.17 2.07
C PHE A 94 16.77 -5.35 2.95
N ALA A 95 16.15 -5.41 4.11
CA ALA A 95 16.03 -6.61 4.93
C ALA A 95 14.62 -7.18 4.78
N TYR A 96 14.47 -8.46 5.04
CA TYR A 96 13.18 -9.13 4.97
C TYR A 96 12.90 -9.84 6.29
N ASN A 97 11.70 -9.66 6.81
CA ASN A 97 11.31 -10.46 7.97
C ASN A 97 11.04 -11.93 7.55
N LYS A 98 10.75 -12.79 8.52
CA LYS A 98 10.48 -14.23 8.29
C LYS A 98 9.28 -14.50 7.36
N TYR A 99 8.43 -13.51 7.15
CA TYR A 99 7.26 -13.59 6.26
C TYR A 99 7.46 -12.88 4.92
N GLY A 100 8.66 -12.34 4.67
CA GLY A 100 8.99 -11.72 3.39
C GLY A 100 8.60 -10.23 3.28
N LYS A 101 8.13 -9.59 4.36
CA LYS A 101 7.89 -8.14 4.35
C LYS A 101 9.23 -7.42 4.26
N PRO A 102 9.45 -6.54 3.25
CA PRO A 102 10.65 -5.73 3.15
C PRO A 102 10.64 -4.60 4.18
N ALA A 103 11.81 -4.30 4.71
CA ALA A 103 12.12 -3.12 5.48
C ALA A 103 13.46 -2.55 5.00
N LEU A 104 13.82 -1.33 5.36
CA LEU A 104 15.18 -0.84 5.16
C LEU A 104 16.14 -1.67 6.01
N ALA A 105 17.30 -2.03 5.45
CA ALA A 105 18.32 -2.73 6.22
C ALA A 105 18.95 -1.78 7.25
N ASP A 106 19.26 -2.32 8.44
CA ASP A 106 19.97 -1.59 9.47
C ASP A 106 21.47 -1.63 9.19
N ASP A 107 21.98 -0.55 8.62
CA ASP A 107 23.40 -0.40 8.33
C ASP A 107 24.14 0.39 9.46
N GLY A 108 23.57 0.43 10.68
CA GLY A 108 24.14 1.10 11.85
C GLY A 108 23.91 2.62 11.91
N GLY A 109 22.99 3.14 11.09
CA GLY A 109 22.52 4.52 11.15
C GLY A 109 21.06 4.60 11.60
N ASP A 110 20.63 5.75 12.08
CA ASP A 110 19.25 6.00 12.58
C ASP A 110 18.16 5.93 11.48
N VAL A 111 18.51 5.46 10.27
CA VAL A 111 17.64 5.50 9.08
C VAL A 111 16.38 4.67 9.25
N ASN A 112 16.45 3.52 9.92
CA ASN A 112 15.28 2.70 10.24
C ASN A 112 14.38 3.33 11.31
N GLU A 113 14.89 4.33 12.03
CA GLU A 113 14.10 5.15 12.95
C GLU A 113 13.33 6.27 12.24
N LEU A 114 13.78 6.62 11.03
CA LEU A 114 13.22 7.73 10.26
C LEU A 114 12.02 7.34 9.41
N LEU A 115 12.00 6.12 8.84
CA LEU A 115 10.98 5.71 7.87
C LEU A 115 10.53 4.27 8.03
N SER A 116 9.24 4.06 7.84
CA SER A 116 8.65 2.76 7.53
C SER A 116 7.95 2.84 6.17
N PHE A 117 7.85 1.71 5.46
CA PHE A 117 7.19 1.67 4.18
C PHE A 117 6.43 0.36 3.94
N ASN A 118 5.48 0.41 3.01
CA ASN A 118 4.79 -0.76 2.50
C ASN A 118 4.47 -0.59 1.01
N VAL A 119 4.33 -1.71 0.30
CA VAL A 119 4.10 -1.75 -1.15
C VAL A 119 3.00 -2.73 -1.48
N SER A 120 2.12 -2.35 -2.40
CA SER A 120 1.16 -3.25 -3.03
C SER A 120 1.00 -2.90 -4.50
N HIS A 121 0.63 -3.87 -5.32
CA HIS A 121 0.34 -3.65 -6.74
C HIS A 121 -0.75 -4.59 -7.23
N SER A 122 -1.57 -4.09 -8.14
CA SER A 122 -2.59 -4.87 -8.83
C SER A 122 -2.74 -4.36 -10.25
N LYS A 123 -2.76 -5.27 -11.23
CA LYS A 123 -3.10 -5.03 -12.64
C LYS A 123 -2.48 -3.77 -13.28
N GLY A 124 -1.17 -3.55 -13.08
CA GLY A 124 -0.43 -2.45 -13.72
C GLY A 124 -0.35 -1.17 -12.89
N ILE A 125 -0.92 -1.10 -11.69
CA ILE A 125 -0.73 0.00 -10.76
C ILE A 125 0.02 -0.50 -9.51
N ALA A 126 1.03 0.24 -9.08
CA ALA A 126 1.67 0.05 -7.79
C ALA A 126 1.42 1.26 -6.88
N LEU A 127 1.21 0.98 -5.60
CA LEU A 127 1.16 1.96 -4.53
C LEU A 127 2.28 1.71 -3.53
N TYR A 128 2.83 2.79 -2.99
CA TYR A 128 3.91 2.78 -2.01
C TYR A 128 3.53 3.72 -0.88
N ALA A 129 3.34 3.21 0.33
CA ALA A 129 3.17 4.04 1.52
C ALA A 129 4.52 4.24 2.19
N VAL A 130 4.82 5.48 2.57
CA VAL A 130 6.01 5.88 3.33
C VAL A 130 5.54 6.70 4.52
N ALA A 131 5.84 6.25 5.72
CA ALA A 131 5.47 6.92 6.98
C ALA A 131 6.71 7.34 7.74
N GLY A 132 6.64 8.49 8.42
CA GLY A 132 7.68 8.96 9.33
C GLY A 132 7.78 8.09 10.60
N GLY A 133 8.99 7.87 11.08
CA GLY A 133 9.26 7.09 12.27
C GLY A 133 9.00 5.58 12.11
N ARG A 134 8.99 4.87 13.25
CA ARG A 134 8.76 3.41 13.31
C ARG A 134 7.28 3.01 13.31
N ARG A 135 6.39 3.81 12.74
CA ARG A 135 4.96 3.46 12.69
C ARG A 135 4.74 2.26 11.79
N ARG A 136 3.99 1.27 12.26
CA ARG A 136 3.56 0.17 11.40
C ARG A 136 2.61 0.71 10.35
N VAL A 137 2.92 0.48 9.08
CA VAL A 137 2.12 0.86 7.93
C VAL A 137 1.91 -0.32 7.02
N GLY A 138 0.69 -0.47 6.52
CA GLY A 138 0.33 -1.47 5.53
C GLY A 138 -0.59 -0.87 4.48
N LEU A 139 -0.46 -1.34 3.28
CA LEU A 139 -1.14 -0.83 2.10
C LEU A 139 -1.58 -1.99 1.22
N ASP A 140 -2.79 -1.95 0.73
CA ASP A 140 -3.25 -2.88 -0.29
C ASP A 140 -4.05 -2.19 -1.38
N ILE A 141 -3.94 -2.70 -2.61
CA ILE A 141 -4.68 -2.27 -3.80
C ILE A 141 -5.17 -3.49 -4.56
N GLU A 142 -6.42 -3.44 -5.01
CA GLU A 142 -6.99 -4.45 -5.88
C GLU A 142 -7.76 -3.84 -7.04
N HIS A 143 -7.63 -4.49 -8.19
CA HIS A 143 -8.47 -4.20 -9.34
C HIS A 143 -9.80 -4.95 -9.20
N LEU A 144 -10.91 -4.25 -9.39
CA LEU A 144 -12.26 -4.81 -9.33
C LEU A 144 -12.47 -5.79 -10.50
N ARG A 145 -12.44 -7.10 -10.20
CA ARG A 145 -12.73 -8.15 -11.19
C ARG A 145 -14.23 -8.42 -11.23
N GLU A 146 -14.73 -8.79 -12.40
CA GLU A 146 -16.17 -9.04 -12.59
C GLU A 146 -16.54 -10.52 -12.45
N ASP A 147 -15.61 -11.41 -12.79
CA ASP A 147 -15.80 -12.84 -12.97
C ASP A 147 -15.33 -13.67 -11.78
N PHE A 148 -15.88 -13.42 -10.58
CA PHE A 148 -15.58 -14.25 -9.41
C PHE A 148 -16.74 -14.26 -8.42
N ASP A 149 -16.83 -15.35 -7.68
CA ASP A 149 -17.82 -15.52 -6.61
C ASP A 149 -17.32 -14.90 -5.30
N SER A 150 -17.74 -13.66 -5.06
CA SER A 150 -17.34 -12.90 -3.87
C SER A 150 -17.84 -13.53 -2.57
N LEU A 151 -19.05 -14.13 -2.57
CA LEU A 151 -19.63 -14.73 -1.38
C LEU A 151 -18.90 -16.01 -0.96
N THR A 152 -18.62 -16.91 -1.90
CA THR A 152 -17.87 -18.15 -1.61
C THR A 152 -16.48 -17.82 -1.06
N LEU A 153 -15.79 -16.80 -1.62
CA LEU A 153 -14.50 -16.40 -1.09
C LEU A 153 -14.61 -15.71 0.29
N ALA A 154 -15.63 -14.89 0.49
CA ALA A 154 -15.88 -14.27 1.79
C ALA A 154 -16.13 -15.32 2.88
N GLU A 155 -16.95 -16.34 2.62
CA GLU A 155 -17.21 -17.45 3.57
C GLU A 155 -15.94 -18.19 4.00
N ARG A 156 -14.93 -18.21 3.13
CA ARG A 156 -13.65 -18.89 3.42
C ARG A 156 -12.67 -18.06 4.24
N PHE A 157 -12.71 -16.73 4.09
CA PHE A 157 -11.64 -15.87 4.59
C PHE A 157 -12.11 -14.78 5.55
N PHE A 158 -13.38 -14.38 5.50
CA PHE A 158 -13.87 -13.28 6.30
C PHE A 158 -14.48 -13.77 7.62
N SER A 159 -14.58 -12.87 8.59
CA SER A 159 -15.26 -13.16 9.83
C SER A 159 -16.76 -13.41 9.59
N PRO A 160 -17.45 -14.17 10.49
CA PRO A 160 -18.90 -14.38 10.34
C PRO A 160 -19.71 -13.09 10.28
N THR A 161 -19.27 -12.04 10.99
CA THR A 161 -19.94 -10.72 10.99
C THR A 161 -19.79 -10.01 9.65
N GLU A 162 -18.63 -10.09 9.01
CA GLU A 162 -18.37 -9.52 7.68
C GLU A 162 -19.16 -10.26 6.58
N VAL A 163 -19.21 -11.60 6.66
CA VAL A 163 -20.03 -12.41 5.73
C VAL A 163 -21.50 -12.03 5.84
N ALA A 164 -22.02 -11.88 7.07
CA ALA A 164 -23.41 -11.46 7.29
C ALA A 164 -23.67 -10.04 6.75
N ALA A 165 -22.75 -9.11 7.00
CA ALA A 165 -22.83 -7.75 6.49
C ALA A 165 -22.79 -7.71 4.95
N LEU A 166 -21.90 -8.49 4.32
CA LEU A 166 -21.79 -8.59 2.86
C LEU A 166 -23.09 -9.11 2.23
N ARG A 167 -23.67 -10.17 2.80
CA ARG A 167 -24.94 -10.75 2.34
C ARG A 167 -26.15 -9.81 2.47
N ALA A 168 -26.12 -8.92 3.46
CA ALA A 168 -27.19 -7.95 3.69
C ALA A 168 -27.18 -6.78 2.69
N LEU A 169 -26.08 -6.59 1.94
CA LEU A 169 -26.00 -5.53 0.94
C LEU A 169 -26.73 -5.90 -0.36
N PRO A 170 -27.24 -4.91 -1.11
CA PRO A 170 -27.72 -5.09 -2.48
C PRO A 170 -26.65 -5.76 -3.35
N GLN A 171 -27.07 -6.65 -4.26
CA GLN A 171 -26.15 -7.47 -5.07
C GLN A 171 -25.13 -6.63 -5.85
N GLU A 172 -25.54 -5.47 -6.37
CA GLU A 172 -24.68 -4.53 -7.10
C GLU A 172 -23.57 -3.92 -6.24
N GLN A 173 -23.74 -3.90 -4.92
CA GLN A 173 -22.74 -3.37 -3.98
C GLN A 173 -21.81 -4.45 -3.42
N GLN A 174 -22.21 -5.72 -3.45
CA GLN A 174 -21.47 -6.82 -2.80
C GLN A 174 -20.05 -6.97 -3.35
N ARG A 175 -19.86 -6.76 -4.65
CA ARG A 175 -18.52 -6.84 -5.26
C ARG A 175 -17.57 -5.78 -4.71
N VAL A 176 -17.99 -4.53 -4.68
CA VAL A 176 -17.17 -3.43 -4.13
C VAL A 176 -16.93 -3.65 -2.64
N ALA A 177 -17.95 -4.05 -1.89
CA ALA A 177 -17.86 -4.33 -0.47
C ALA A 177 -16.87 -5.49 -0.17
N PHE A 178 -16.86 -6.54 -0.99
CA PHE A 178 -15.88 -7.61 -0.87
C PHE A 178 -14.46 -7.08 -1.02
N PHE A 179 -14.18 -6.31 -2.06
CA PHE A 179 -12.84 -5.76 -2.29
C PHE A 179 -12.44 -4.71 -1.23
N ASN A 180 -13.39 -3.93 -0.71
CA ASN A 180 -13.15 -3.06 0.43
C ASN A 180 -12.72 -3.86 1.67
N CYS A 181 -13.45 -4.92 1.99
CA CYS A 181 -13.09 -5.81 3.10
C CYS A 181 -11.71 -6.44 2.87
N TRP A 182 -11.48 -7.01 1.69
CA TRP A 182 -10.22 -7.65 1.33
C TRP A 182 -9.04 -6.71 1.47
N THR A 183 -9.07 -5.54 0.83
CA THR A 183 -7.96 -4.58 0.86
C THR A 183 -7.70 -4.04 2.27
N ARG A 184 -8.75 -3.82 3.07
CA ARG A 184 -8.62 -3.40 4.46
C ARG A 184 -7.97 -4.49 5.31
N LYS A 185 -8.36 -5.74 5.15
CA LYS A 185 -7.73 -6.88 5.82
C LYS A 185 -6.28 -7.06 5.42
N GLU A 186 -6.00 -7.08 4.13
CA GLU A 186 -4.63 -7.18 3.61
C GLU A 186 -3.75 -6.02 4.06
N ALA A 187 -4.24 -4.78 4.07
CA ALA A 187 -3.51 -3.63 4.59
C ALA A 187 -3.13 -3.83 6.07
N TYR A 188 -4.06 -4.33 6.88
CA TYR A 188 -3.80 -4.60 8.30
C TYR A 188 -2.72 -5.68 8.51
N ILE A 189 -2.86 -6.85 7.88
CA ILE A 189 -1.87 -7.93 8.06
C ILE A 189 -0.50 -7.56 7.47
N LYS A 190 -0.46 -6.76 6.39
CA LYS A 190 0.78 -6.18 5.85
C LYS A 190 1.42 -5.19 6.84
N ALA A 191 0.62 -4.41 7.56
CA ALA A 191 1.12 -3.53 8.60
C ALA A 191 1.74 -4.33 9.75
N LEU A 192 1.07 -5.38 10.22
CA LEU A 192 1.60 -6.31 11.23
C LEU A 192 2.87 -7.03 10.74
N GLY A 193 2.98 -7.27 9.44
CA GLY A 193 4.12 -7.96 8.83
C GLY A 193 4.12 -9.47 9.05
N GLU A 194 2.97 -10.06 9.34
CA GLU A 194 2.79 -11.50 9.61
C GLU A 194 2.32 -12.27 8.37
N GLY A 195 1.98 -11.55 7.30
CA GLY A 195 1.45 -12.14 6.08
C GLY A 195 0.18 -12.95 6.35
N LEU A 196 -0.17 -13.85 5.44
CA LEU A 196 -1.35 -14.73 5.55
C LEU A 196 -1.27 -15.75 6.71
N SER A 197 -0.19 -15.73 7.53
CA SER A 197 -0.15 -16.52 8.78
C SER A 197 -1.07 -15.95 9.85
N HIS A 198 -1.46 -14.68 9.75
CA HIS A 198 -2.49 -14.07 10.58
C HIS A 198 -3.87 -14.44 10.04
N PRO A 199 -4.69 -15.19 10.79
CA PRO A 199 -5.99 -15.65 10.29
C PRO A 199 -6.93 -14.47 10.03
N LEU A 200 -7.44 -14.38 8.79
CA LEU A 200 -8.28 -13.26 8.37
C LEU A 200 -9.67 -13.25 9.04
N ASP A 201 -10.16 -14.38 9.51
CA ASP A 201 -11.44 -14.54 10.21
C ASP A 201 -11.42 -14.08 11.69
N LYS A 202 -10.21 -13.78 12.23
CA LYS A 202 -9.99 -13.40 13.64
C LYS A 202 -10.10 -11.91 13.94
N PHE A 203 -10.38 -11.10 12.94
CA PHE A 203 -10.64 -9.69 13.10
C PHE A 203 -11.66 -9.21 12.06
N SER A 204 -12.32 -8.11 12.35
CA SER A 204 -13.36 -7.56 11.46
C SER A 204 -13.03 -6.12 11.08
N VAL A 205 -13.28 -5.80 9.81
CA VAL A 205 -13.17 -4.45 9.26
C VAL A 205 -14.53 -3.99 8.70
N SER A 206 -14.71 -2.69 8.57
CA SER A 206 -15.86 -2.13 7.83
C SER A 206 -15.77 -2.53 6.36
N LEU A 207 -16.91 -2.64 5.64
CA LEU A 207 -16.90 -3.09 4.25
C LEU A 207 -17.91 -2.37 3.32
N ALA A 208 -18.99 -1.81 3.86
CA ALA A 208 -20.02 -1.23 3.01
C ALA A 208 -19.48 -0.03 2.21
N PRO A 209 -19.86 0.12 0.94
CA PRO A 209 -19.51 1.31 0.15
C PRO A 209 -20.00 2.59 0.83
N GLY A 210 -19.10 3.59 0.97
CA GLY A 210 -19.39 4.85 1.64
C GLY A 210 -19.28 4.82 3.17
N GLU A 211 -19.07 3.64 3.77
CA GLU A 211 -18.73 3.51 5.18
C GLU A 211 -17.26 3.86 5.41
N PRO A 212 -16.92 4.66 6.44
CA PRO A 212 -15.52 4.94 6.77
C PRO A 212 -14.71 3.65 6.98
N ALA A 213 -13.52 3.60 6.41
CA ALA A 213 -12.63 2.45 6.59
C ALA A 213 -12.18 2.36 8.06
N ALA A 214 -12.36 1.20 8.69
CA ALA A 214 -12.04 0.99 10.10
C ALA A 214 -11.72 -0.48 10.42
N LEU A 215 -10.86 -0.72 11.40
CA LEU A 215 -10.78 -1.97 12.14
C LEU A 215 -11.89 -1.95 13.21
N LEU A 216 -12.81 -2.89 13.16
CA LEU A 216 -13.98 -2.93 14.05
C LEU A 216 -13.72 -3.74 15.32
N SER A 217 -13.03 -4.86 15.17
CA SER A 217 -12.69 -5.74 16.30
C SER A 217 -11.53 -6.67 15.97
N THR A 218 -10.86 -7.15 16.99
CA THR A 218 -9.95 -8.30 16.94
C THR A 218 -10.29 -9.27 18.05
N ASP A 219 -10.12 -10.58 17.83
CA ASP A 219 -10.43 -11.61 18.84
C ASP A 219 -9.48 -11.54 20.02
N ASP A 220 -8.21 -11.20 19.78
CA ASP A 220 -7.16 -11.25 20.79
C ASP A 220 -7.14 -10.03 21.73
N ASN A 221 -7.52 -8.85 21.24
CA ASN A 221 -7.46 -7.62 22.02
C ASN A 221 -8.51 -6.59 21.57
N PRO A 222 -9.57 -6.37 22.32
CA PRO A 222 -10.60 -5.38 22.00
C PRO A 222 -10.08 -3.93 21.87
N GLN A 223 -8.96 -3.60 22.52
CA GLN A 223 -8.33 -2.27 22.47
C GLN A 223 -7.47 -2.09 21.23
N GLU A 224 -7.14 -3.15 20.51
CA GLU A 224 -6.29 -3.09 19.32
C GLU A 224 -6.91 -2.22 18.22
N ALA A 225 -8.23 -2.29 18.05
CA ALA A 225 -8.94 -1.48 17.05
C ALA A 225 -8.71 0.03 17.23
N LEU A 226 -8.52 0.50 18.45
CA LEU A 226 -8.28 1.92 18.77
C LEU A 226 -6.87 2.40 18.38
N ARG A 227 -5.96 1.47 18.13
CA ARG A 227 -4.56 1.76 17.77
C ARG A 227 -4.36 1.92 16.26
N TRP A 228 -5.40 1.73 15.48
CA TRP A 228 -5.30 1.69 14.02
C TRP A 228 -6.22 2.70 13.36
N SER A 229 -5.66 3.45 12.45
CA SER A 229 -6.40 4.28 11.51
C SER A 229 -6.40 3.65 10.13
N PHE A 230 -7.57 3.62 9.49
CA PHE A 230 -7.72 3.15 8.13
C PHE A 230 -8.10 4.30 7.22
N VAL A 231 -7.53 4.33 6.03
CA VAL A 231 -7.85 5.32 5.00
C VAL A 231 -8.16 4.57 3.71
N GLU A 232 -9.34 4.82 3.15
CA GLU A 232 -9.70 4.39 1.81
C GLU A 232 -8.95 5.25 0.80
N LEU A 233 -8.34 4.65 -0.22
CA LEU A 233 -7.62 5.34 -1.27
C LEU A 233 -8.30 5.11 -2.63
N SER A 234 -8.29 6.13 -3.49
CA SER A 234 -8.86 6.09 -4.85
C SER A 234 -7.72 6.18 -5.88
N PRO A 235 -7.06 5.07 -6.24
CA PRO A 235 -5.91 5.11 -7.15
C PRO A 235 -6.28 5.26 -8.63
N GLY A 236 -7.55 5.16 -8.97
CA GLY A 236 -8.10 5.29 -10.31
C GLY A 236 -9.33 4.41 -10.51
N ASP A 237 -9.99 4.58 -11.65
CA ASP A 237 -11.20 3.84 -11.98
C ASP A 237 -10.96 2.32 -12.02
N GLY A 238 -11.87 1.55 -11.45
CA GLY A 238 -11.79 0.10 -11.39
C GLY A 238 -10.83 -0.44 -10.32
N TYR A 239 -10.32 0.40 -9.42
CA TYR A 239 -9.47 -0.02 -8.30
C TYR A 239 -10.06 0.41 -6.97
N VAL A 240 -9.80 -0.41 -5.95
CA VAL A 240 -9.96 -0.06 -4.55
C VAL A 240 -8.64 -0.25 -3.82
N ALA A 241 -8.38 0.57 -2.82
CA ALA A 241 -7.18 0.44 -2.02
C ALA A 241 -7.43 0.92 -0.58
N ALA A 242 -6.68 0.35 0.35
CA ALA A 242 -6.72 0.73 1.75
C ALA A 242 -5.31 0.89 2.31
N LEU A 243 -5.19 1.88 3.19
CA LEU A 243 -4.01 2.14 4.01
C LEU A 243 -4.38 1.89 5.47
N ALA A 244 -3.59 1.08 6.17
CA ALA A 244 -3.67 0.87 7.62
C ALA A 244 -2.42 1.46 8.28
N VAL A 245 -2.62 2.30 9.29
CA VAL A 245 -1.52 2.99 10.00
C VAL A 245 -1.73 2.86 11.50
N GLU A 246 -0.71 2.41 12.20
CA GLU A 246 -0.70 2.39 13.67
C GLU A 246 -0.49 3.80 14.22
N GLY A 247 -1.28 4.17 15.23
CA GLY A 247 -1.16 5.46 15.93
C GLY A 247 -2.46 5.89 16.59
N ASP A 248 -2.34 6.83 17.50
CA ASP A 248 -3.44 7.31 18.35
C ASP A 248 -4.35 8.34 17.63
N ALA A 249 -3.95 8.78 16.44
CA ALA A 249 -4.70 9.74 15.62
C ALA A 249 -4.65 9.36 14.13
N PRO A 250 -5.68 9.73 13.34
CA PRO A 250 -5.67 9.55 11.90
C PRO A 250 -4.47 10.28 11.25
N PRO A 251 -3.78 9.62 10.30
CA PRO A 251 -2.64 10.23 9.62
C PRO A 251 -3.08 11.32 8.64
N LEU A 252 -2.23 12.30 8.43
CA LEU A 252 -2.31 13.20 7.29
C LEU A 252 -1.76 12.46 6.06
N VAL A 253 -2.63 12.18 5.08
CA VAL A 253 -2.24 11.43 3.88
C VAL A 253 -2.01 12.36 2.70
N SER A 254 -0.77 12.32 2.16
CA SER A 254 -0.36 13.05 0.96
C SER A 254 -0.23 12.07 -0.21
N CYS A 255 -1.14 12.15 -1.19
CA CYS A 255 -1.13 11.29 -2.37
C CYS A 255 -0.26 11.89 -3.49
N ARG A 256 0.71 11.11 -3.97
CA ARG A 256 1.76 11.55 -4.89
C ARG A 256 1.83 10.65 -6.13
N GLN A 257 1.95 11.27 -7.30
CA GLN A 257 2.15 10.54 -8.55
C GLN A 257 3.64 10.46 -8.88
N TRP A 258 4.16 9.24 -8.99
CA TRP A 258 5.49 9.01 -9.55
C TRP A 258 5.46 9.24 -11.07
N LEU A 259 6.49 9.92 -11.58
CA LEU A 259 6.72 10.19 -13.01
C LEU A 259 8.18 9.90 -13.35
N GLU A 260 8.46 9.52 -14.59
CA GLU A 260 9.82 9.23 -15.06
C GLU A 260 10.79 10.40 -14.85
N GLU A 261 10.30 11.64 -14.95
CA GLU A 261 11.09 12.85 -14.71
C GLU A 261 11.63 12.95 -13.27
N PHE A 262 10.92 12.34 -12.30
CA PHE A 262 11.37 12.23 -10.92
C PHE A 262 12.70 11.46 -10.82
N SER A 263 12.84 10.38 -11.59
CA SER A 263 14.06 9.58 -11.71
C SER A 263 15.28 10.40 -12.11
N ARG A 264 15.12 11.32 -13.05
CA ARG A 264 16.23 12.13 -13.60
C ARG A 264 16.73 13.20 -12.63
N LYS A 265 15.90 13.69 -11.71
CA LYS A 265 16.28 14.70 -10.72
C LYS A 265 16.96 14.08 -9.51
N THR A 266 16.48 12.95 -9.04
CA THR A 266 17.06 12.22 -7.88
C THR A 266 18.50 11.76 -8.17
N LEU A 267 18.81 11.43 -9.42
CA LEU A 267 20.16 11.07 -9.86
C LEU A 267 21.11 12.29 -9.98
N ARG A 268 20.62 13.53 -9.92
CA ARG A 268 21.41 14.76 -10.09
C ARG A 268 21.60 15.57 -8.81
N ALA A 269 21.09 15.12 -7.67
CA ALA A 269 21.34 15.80 -6.40
C ALA A 269 22.84 15.71 -6.08
N PRO A 270 23.56 16.84 -5.86
CA PRO A 270 24.96 16.81 -5.50
C PRO A 270 25.08 16.11 -4.14
N MET A 271 26.03 15.18 -4.04
CA MET A 271 26.47 14.69 -2.74
C MET A 271 26.93 15.91 -1.93
N VAL A 272 26.22 16.21 -0.87
CA VAL A 272 26.67 17.18 0.12
C VAL A 272 27.87 16.53 0.78
N SER A 273 29.05 17.14 0.50
CA SER A 273 30.35 16.79 1.07
C SER A 273 30.43 17.10 2.55
#